data_b4bb5a4d0bd00fee505dfa40eed645da
#
_entry.id   b4bb5a4d0bd00fee505dfa40eed645da
#
_cell.length_a   1.000
_cell.length_b   1.000
_cell.length_c   1.000
_cell.angle_alpha   90.00
_cell.angle_beta   90.00
_cell.angle_gamma   90.00
#
_symmetry.space_group_name_H-M   'P 1'
#
loop_
_entity.id
_entity.type
_entity.pdbx_description
1 polymer ?
#
loop_
_entity_poly.entity_id
_entity_poly.type
_entity_poly.pdbx_seq_one_letter_code
_entity_poly.pdbx_strand_id
1 'polypeptide(L)' 'MRPDYATAEDFATWRRNASDCDIDALRHIIKDCHNAARAMADHNVEKEGFYIDQAQTYSDELRNRLSTVSSRSIRV' A
#
# COMPACT_ATOMS: atom_id res chain seq x y z
N MET A 1 -17.24 16.02 -5.63
CA MET A 1 -17.14 14.55 -5.72
C MET A 1 -15.86 14.15 -6.43
N ARG A 2 -15.12 13.26 -5.84
CA ARG A 2 -13.85 12.83 -6.42
C ARG A 2 -13.81 11.32 -6.51
N PRO A 3 -14.42 10.76 -7.56
CA PRO A 3 -14.60 9.32 -7.66
C PRO A 3 -13.28 8.54 -7.72
N ASP A 4 -12.19 9.20 -8.08
CA ASP A 4 -10.90 8.52 -8.20
C ASP A 4 -10.10 8.54 -6.89
N TYR A 5 -10.62 9.21 -5.86
CA TYR A 5 -9.94 9.20 -4.57
C TYR A 5 -10.36 7.99 -3.77
N ALA A 6 -9.44 7.50 -2.95
CA ALA A 6 -9.70 6.35 -2.12
C ALA A 6 -10.76 6.67 -1.07
N THR A 7 -11.64 5.72 -0.84
CA THR A 7 -12.69 5.83 0.18
C THR A 7 -12.32 5.00 1.38
N ALA A 8 -13.07 5.17 2.48
CA ALA A 8 -12.85 4.35 3.67
C ALA A 8 -13.01 2.86 3.35
N GLU A 9 -13.92 2.55 2.46
CA GLU A 9 -14.15 1.17 2.04
C GLU A 9 -12.95 0.62 1.26
N ASP A 10 -12.35 1.46 0.43
CA ASP A 10 -11.16 1.06 -0.30
C ASP A 10 -10.01 0.75 0.67
N PHE A 11 -9.81 1.61 1.66
CA PHE A 11 -8.76 1.39 2.64
C PHE A 11 -9.00 0.11 3.44
N ALA A 12 -10.24 -0.16 3.80
CA ALA A 12 -10.58 -1.37 4.53
C ALA A 12 -10.26 -2.62 3.70
N THR A 13 -10.60 -2.57 2.41
CA THR A 13 -10.32 -3.66 1.48
C THR A 13 -8.83 -3.89 1.35
N TRP A 14 -8.07 -2.80 1.18
CA TRP A 14 -6.62 -2.90 1.03
C TRP A 14 -5.96 -3.46 2.29
N ARG A 15 -6.42 -3.02 3.47
CA ARG A 15 -5.86 -3.54 4.71
C ARG A 15 -6.13 -5.03 4.86
N ARG A 16 -7.32 -5.47 4.47
CA ARG A 16 -7.65 -6.90 4.52
C ARG A 16 -6.78 -7.70 3.57
N ASN A 17 -6.64 -7.21 2.34
CA ASN A 17 -5.81 -7.88 1.36
C ASN A 17 -4.35 -7.91 1.79
N ALA A 18 -3.86 -6.81 2.33
CA ALA A 18 -2.48 -6.73 2.80
C ALA A 18 -2.22 -7.74 3.91
N SER A 19 -3.19 -7.91 4.78
CA SER A 19 -3.11 -8.86 5.88
C SER A 19 -2.95 -10.30 5.38
N ASP A 20 -3.51 -10.59 4.21
CA ASP A 20 -3.45 -11.93 3.62
C ASP A 20 -2.22 -12.16 2.75
N CYS A 21 -1.46 -11.11 2.44
CA CYS A 21 -0.28 -11.23 1.60
C CYS A 21 0.95 -11.59 2.41
N ASP A 22 1.88 -12.32 1.79
CA ASP A 22 3.20 -12.49 2.40
C ASP A 22 4.07 -11.27 2.04
N ILE A 23 5.28 -11.25 2.57
CA ILE A 23 6.17 -10.10 2.41
C ILE A 23 6.51 -9.86 0.94
N ASP A 24 6.77 -10.93 0.20
CA ASP A 24 7.10 -10.78 -1.22
C ASP A 24 5.93 -10.23 -2.01
N ALA A 25 4.71 -10.70 -1.71
CA ALA A 25 3.52 -10.19 -2.37
C ALA A 25 3.29 -8.72 -2.05
N LEU A 26 3.52 -8.32 -0.80
CA LEU A 26 3.39 -6.92 -0.41
C LEU A 26 4.35 -6.04 -1.19
N ARG A 27 5.61 -6.46 -1.28
CA ARG A 27 6.60 -5.70 -2.03
C ARG A 27 6.22 -5.56 -3.50
N HIS A 28 5.71 -6.63 -4.07
CA HIS A 28 5.30 -6.62 -5.47
C HIS A 28 4.14 -5.66 -5.71
N ILE A 29 3.13 -5.70 -4.84
CA ILE A 29 1.97 -4.83 -4.96
C ILE A 29 2.37 -3.37 -4.80
N ILE A 30 3.24 -3.09 -3.82
CA ILE A 30 3.71 -1.72 -3.59
C ILE A 30 4.42 -1.19 -4.83
N LYS A 31 5.28 -1.99 -5.42
CA LYS A 31 6.00 -1.59 -6.62
C LYS A 31 5.03 -1.32 -7.76
N ASP A 32 4.04 -2.19 -7.95
CA ASP A 32 3.05 -2.00 -9.00
C ASP A 32 2.25 -0.72 -8.79
N CYS A 33 1.88 -0.42 -7.54
CA CYS A 33 1.14 0.80 -7.25
C CYS A 33 1.97 2.04 -7.54
N HIS A 34 3.25 2.02 -7.20
CA HIS A 34 4.13 3.15 -7.51
C HIS A 34 4.29 3.34 -9.01
N ASN A 35 4.41 2.25 -9.74
CA ASN A 35 4.51 2.33 -11.19
C ASN A 35 3.23 2.89 -11.80
N ALA A 36 2.09 2.47 -11.30
CA ALA A 36 0.80 2.98 -11.78
C ALA A 36 0.65 4.47 -11.45
N ALA A 37 1.07 4.87 -10.25
CA ALA A 37 1.01 6.27 -9.86
C ALA A 37 1.88 7.14 -10.77
N ARG A 38 3.07 6.65 -11.07
CA ARG A 38 3.98 7.37 -11.94
C ARG A 38 3.39 7.53 -13.34
N ALA A 39 2.74 6.48 -13.83
CA ALA A 39 2.11 6.53 -15.15
C ALA A 39 0.97 7.54 -15.18
N MET A 40 0.31 7.77 -14.06
CA MET A 40 -0.83 8.69 -13.98
C MET A 40 -0.42 10.12 -13.68
N ALA A 41 0.82 10.35 -13.27
CA ALA A 41 1.26 11.64 -12.77
C ALA A 41 0.98 12.79 -13.74
N ASP A 42 1.14 12.54 -15.04
CA ASP A 42 0.96 13.57 -16.06
C ASP A 42 -0.44 13.56 -16.69
N HIS A 43 -1.24 12.56 -16.37
CA HIS A 43 -2.52 12.38 -17.03
C HIS A 43 -3.71 12.55 -16.10
N ASN A 44 -3.60 12.06 -14.88
CA ASN A 44 -4.72 12.05 -13.96
C ASN A 44 -4.20 12.12 -12.53
N VAL A 45 -4.14 13.34 -12.01
CA VAL A 45 -3.58 13.60 -10.68
C VAL A 45 -4.40 12.89 -9.59
N GLU A 46 -5.71 12.80 -9.77
CA GLU A 46 -6.56 12.15 -8.79
C GLU A 46 -6.28 10.65 -8.73
N LYS A 47 -6.07 10.05 -9.88
CA LYS A 47 -5.76 8.63 -9.95
C LYS A 47 -4.36 8.36 -9.41
N GLU A 48 -3.44 9.26 -9.64
CA GLU A 48 -2.12 9.17 -9.03
C GLU A 48 -2.23 9.11 -7.53
N GLY A 49 -3.02 10.00 -6.94
CA GLY A 49 -3.23 10.00 -5.50
C GLY A 49 -3.85 8.71 -5.00
N PHE A 50 -4.79 8.17 -5.75
CA PHE A 50 -5.42 6.90 -5.42
C PHE A 50 -4.39 5.77 -5.30
N TYR A 51 -3.51 5.68 -6.29
CA TYR A 51 -2.47 4.63 -6.28
C TYR A 51 -1.44 4.86 -5.18
N ILE A 52 -1.13 6.12 -4.89
CA ILE A 52 -0.21 6.42 -3.80
C ILE A 52 -0.80 6.01 -2.46
N ASP A 53 -2.08 6.27 -2.25
CA ASP A 53 -2.77 5.85 -1.03
C ASP A 53 -2.77 4.34 -0.89
N GLN A 54 -2.99 3.64 -1.99
CA GLN A 54 -2.97 2.18 -1.98
C GLN A 54 -1.57 1.68 -1.62
N ALA A 55 -0.54 2.24 -2.25
CA ALA A 55 0.83 1.86 -1.96
C ALA A 55 1.17 2.11 -0.49
N GLN A 56 0.71 3.24 0.04
CA GLN A 56 0.97 3.59 1.44
C GLN A 56 0.35 2.56 2.38
N THR A 57 -0.87 2.13 2.09
CA THR A 57 -1.56 1.17 2.93
C THR A 57 -0.81 -0.16 2.98
N TYR A 58 -0.36 -0.65 1.83
CA TYR A 58 0.40 -1.88 1.78
C TYR A 58 1.79 -1.72 2.40
N SER A 59 2.39 -0.53 2.25
CA SER A 59 3.68 -0.23 2.87
C SER A 59 3.59 -0.25 4.38
N ASP A 60 2.50 0.26 4.93
CA ASP A 60 2.29 0.26 6.38
C ASP A 60 2.24 -1.16 6.93
N GLU A 61 1.57 -2.05 6.22
CA GLU A 61 1.51 -3.44 6.63
C GLU A 61 2.90 -4.09 6.58
N LEU A 62 3.64 -3.83 5.50
CA LEU A 62 4.98 -4.37 5.36
C LEU A 62 5.88 -3.87 6.49
N ARG A 63 5.82 -2.57 6.77
CA ARG A 63 6.62 -1.99 7.84
C ARG A 63 6.29 -2.61 9.18
N ASN A 64 5.02 -2.83 9.45
CA ASN A 64 4.60 -3.43 10.71
C ASN A 64 5.16 -4.84 10.86
N ARG A 65 5.15 -5.61 9.81
CA ARG A 65 5.68 -6.98 9.87
C ARG A 65 7.18 -6.99 10.11
N LEU A 66 7.91 -6.15 9.37
CA LEU A 66 9.35 -6.08 9.52
C LEU A 66 9.74 -5.56 10.91
N SER A 67 8.99 -4.59 11.40
CA SER A 67 9.25 -4.02 12.71
C SER A 67 9.01 -5.04 13.81
N THR A 68 7.96 -5.83 13.70
CA THR A 68 7.65 -6.85 14.68
C THR A 68 8.74 -7.91 14.73
N VAL A 69 9.22 -8.33 13.56
CA VAL A 69 10.30 -9.30 13.48
C VAL A 69 11.56 -8.75 14.10
N SER A 70 11.88 -7.50 13.77
CA SER A 70 13.07 -6.85 14.33
C SER A 70 13.00 -6.73 15.85
N SER A 71 11.84 -6.37 16.36
CA SER A 71 11.64 -6.25 17.79
C SER A 71 11.88 -7.58 18.50
N ARG A 72 11.39 -8.66 17.92
CA ARG A 72 11.61 -9.97 18.49
C ARG A 72 13.09 -10.33 18.51
N SER A 73 13.77 -10.07 17.41
CA SER A 73 15.19 -10.36 17.32
C SER A 73 15.98 -9.63 18.38
N ILE A 74 15.63 -8.38 18.60
CA ILE A 74 16.34 -7.56 19.58
C ILE A 74 16.09 -8.07 21.00
N ARG A 75 14.89 -8.51 21.25
CA ARG A 75 14.52 -8.92 22.60
C ARG A 75 15.12 -10.26 23.01
N VAL A 76 15.51 -11.03 22.07
CA VAL A 76 16.17 -12.28 22.38
C VAL A 76 17.56 -12.03 22.93
#